data_37e2a04aed2e329e3ecd76dbf02a8ba0
#
_entry.id   37e2a04aed2e329e3ecd76dbf02a8ba0
#
_cell.length_a   1.000
_cell.length_b   1.000
_cell.length_c   1.000
_cell.angle_alpha   90.00
_cell.angle_beta   90.00
_cell.angle_gamma   90.00
#
_symmetry.space_group_name_H-M   'P 1'
#
loop_
_entity.id
_entity.type
_entity.pdbx_description
1 polymer ?
#
loop_
_entity_poly.entity_id
_entity_poly.type
_entity_poly.pdbx_seq_one_letter_code
_entity_poly.pdbx_strand_id
1 'polypeptide(L)'
;MKQKKLPPIHPGEILKEEFLDPMGISQYRLAKDISVPPRRINEIVHGKRSITADTALRLGRFFAMSPQFWLNLQTRYELEVTEDNLENRLDDEVHVLQAQSA
;
A
#
# COMPACT_ATOMS: atom_id res chain seq x y z
N MET A 1 -26.56 8.55 6.46
CA MET A 1 -25.54 8.83 7.49
C MET A 1 -24.25 8.09 7.17
N LYS A 2 -23.14 8.81 7.11
CA LYS A 2 -21.86 8.15 6.85
C LYS A 2 -21.43 7.34 8.05
N GLN A 3 -21.08 6.10 7.80
CA GLN A 3 -20.45 5.29 8.83
C GLN A 3 -19.02 5.77 9.04
N LYS A 4 -18.58 5.70 10.28
CA LYS A 4 -17.21 6.06 10.62
C LYS A 4 -16.28 5.01 10.03
N LYS A 5 -15.43 5.43 9.11
CA LYS A 5 -14.43 4.56 8.50
C LYS A 5 -13.15 4.55 9.32
N LEU A 6 -12.51 3.41 9.35
CA LEU A 6 -11.14 3.34 9.86
C LEU A 6 -10.22 4.03 8.86
N PRO A 7 -9.15 4.67 9.33
CA PRO A 7 -8.17 5.25 8.40
C PRO A 7 -7.57 4.19 7.48
N PRO A 8 -7.27 4.55 6.22
CA PRO A 8 -6.59 3.63 5.32
C PRO A 8 -5.25 3.17 5.91
N ILE A 9 -4.93 1.89 5.70
CA ILE A 9 -3.70 1.31 6.23
C ILE A 9 -2.64 1.32 5.15
N HIS A 10 -1.53 2.03 5.41
CA HIS A 10 -0.41 2.06 4.49
C HIS A 10 0.34 0.71 4.51
N PRO A 11 0.80 0.21 3.35
CA PRO A 11 1.55 -1.05 3.30
C PRO A 11 2.77 -1.10 4.23
N GLY A 12 3.39 0.05 4.50
CA GLY A 12 4.52 0.13 5.41
C GLY A 12 4.18 -0.28 6.83
N GLU A 13 2.95 -0.03 7.26
CA GLU A 13 2.48 -0.46 8.57
C GLU A 13 2.40 -1.99 8.64
N ILE A 14 1.90 -2.61 7.57
CA ILE A 14 1.86 -4.08 7.48
C ILE A 14 3.27 -4.65 7.46
N LEU A 15 4.17 -4.04 6.68
CA LEU A 15 5.57 -4.46 6.63
C LEU A 15 6.19 -4.47 8.02
N LYS A 16 6.00 -3.41 8.78
CA LYS A 16 6.57 -3.29 10.12
C LYS A 16 5.91 -4.26 11.10
N GLU A 17 4.60 -4.20 11.22
CA GLU A 17 3.88 -4.88 12.29
C GLU A 17 3.69 -6.38 12.05
N GLU A 18 3.53 -6.78 10.80
CA GLU A 18 3.24 -8.18 10.50
C GLU A 18 4.49 -8.96 10.06
N PHE A 19 5.57 -8.29 9.69
CA PHE A 19 6.77 -8.95 9.19
C PHE A 19 8.01 -8.59 10.00
N LEU A 20 8.42 -7.33 10.01
CA LEU A 20 9.69 -6.97 10.64
C LEU A 20 9.70 -7.20 12.14
N ASP A 21 8.69 -6.69 12.84
CA ASP A 21 8.64 -6.83 14.30
C ASP A 21 8.53 -8.28 14.74
N PRO A 22 7.57 -9.08 14.23
CA PRO A 22 7.47 -10.48 14.63
C PRO A 22 8.69 -11.31 14.27
N MET A 23 9.38 -11.01 13.18
CA MET A 23 10.55 -11.76 12.75
C MET A 23 11.85 -11.26 13.35
N GLY A 24 11.80 -10.16 14.11
CA GLY A 24 13.01 -9.57 14.70
C GLY A 24 13.97 -9.02 13.65
N ILE A 25 13.46 -8.54 12.52
CA ILE A 25 14.28 -8.01 11.42
C ILE A 25 14.24 -6.49 11.48
N SER A 26 15.42 -5.86 11.54
CA SER A 26 15.51 -4.40 11.53
C SER A 26 15.29 -3.86 10.12
N GLN A 27 14.87 -2.60 10.06
CA GLN A 27 14.73 -1.92 8.76
C GLN A 27 16.07 -1.87 8.02
N TYR A 28 17.15 -1.65 8.74
CA TYR A 28 18.49 -1.61 8.14
C TYR A 28 18.85 -2.96 7.52
N ARG A 29 18.60 -4.05 8.25
CA ARG A 29 18.89 -5.39 7.74
C ARG A 29 18.08 -5.69 6.49
N LEU A 30 16.77 -5.36 6.51
CA LEU A 30 15.94 -5.57 5.34
C LEU A 30 16.49 -4.81 4.13
N ALA A 31 16.78 -3.52 4.32
CA ALA A 31 17.29 -2.68 3.24
C ALA A 31 18.57 -3.27 2.65
N LYS A 32 19.47 -3.71 3.52
CA LYS A 32 20.72 -4.33 3.09
C LYS A 32 20.48 -5.60 2.29
N ASP A 33 19.60 -6.47 2.81
CA ASP A 33 19.38 -7.79 2.21
C ASP A 33 18.62 -7.72 0.88
N ILE A 34 17.84 -6.65 0.65
CA ILE A 34 17.15 -6.48 -0.63
C ILE A 34 17.81 -5.43 -1.52
N SER A 35 18.97 -4.91 -1.09
CA SER A 35 19.80 -3.98 -1.86
C SER A 35 19.08 -2.68 -2.23
N VAL A 36 18.47 -2.07 -1.25
CA VAL A 36 17.89 -0.73 -1.40
C VAL A 36 18.45 0.18 -0.31
N PRO A 37 18.40 1.49 -0.51
CA PRO A 37 18.85 2.41 0.53
C PRO A 37 17.99 2.26 1.79
N PRO A 38 18.61 2.29 3.00
CA PRO A 38 17.83 2.23 4.24
C PRO A 38 16.73 3.29 4.32
N ARG A 39 16.96 4.46 3.74
CA ARG A 39 15.99 5.52 3.70
C ARG A 39 14.69 5.10 3.00
N ARG A 40 14.79 4.28 1.95
CA ARG A 40 13.61 3.79 1.23
C ARG A 40 12.70 3.00 2.18
N ILE A 41 13.28 2.08 2.94
CA ILE A 41 12.50 1.26 3.88
C ILE A 41 11.91 2.14 4.99
N ASN A 42 12.70 3.06 5.52
CA ASN A 42 12.24 3.96 6.56
C ASN A 42 11.04 4.80 6.08
N GLU A 43 11.12 5.34 4.87
CA GLU A 43 10.03 6.13 4.30
C GLU A 43 8.77 5.30 4.07
N ILE A 44 8.94 4.06 3.62
CA ILE A 44 7.80 3.15 3.43
C ILE A 44 7.14 2.85 4.77
N VAL A 45 7.92 2.50 5.78
CA VAL A 45 7.41 2.18 7.11
C VAL A 45 6.64 3.35 7.72
N HIS A 46 7.08 4.58 7.45
CA HIS A 46 6.42 5.79 7.95
C HIS A 46 5.30 6.30 7.05
N GLY A 47 4.95 5.55 6.02
CA GLY A 47 3.84 5.92 5.13
C GLY A 47 4.15 7.06 4.18
N LYS A 48 5.43 7.38 3.99
CA LYS A 48 5.85 8.52 3.16
C LYS A 48 6.28 8.12 1.75
N ARG A 49 6.32 6.84 1.46
CA ARG A 49 6.72 6.34 0.16
C ARG A 49 5.89 5.12 -0.19
N SER A 50 5.47 5.05 -1.44
CA SER A 50 4.71 3.92 -1.96
C SER A 50 5.60 2.71 -2.20
N ILE A 51 5.00 1.53 -2.13
CA ILE A 51 5.67 0.31 -2.57
C ILE A 51 5.46 0.20 -4.07
N THR A 52 6.55 0.36 -4.82
CA THR A 52 6.55 0.22 -6.27
C THR A 52 6.74 -1.23 -6.67
N ALA A 53 6.60 -1.52 -7.97
CA ALA A 53 6.83 -2.86 -8.49
C ALA A 53 8.23 -3.37 -8.16
N ASP A 54 9.25 -2.51 -8.26
CA ASP A 54 10.62 -2.87 -7.91
C ASP A 54 10.71 -3.33 -6.45
N THR A 55 10.18 -2.53 -5.54
CA THR A 55 10.23 -2.86 -4.12
C THR A 55 9.40 -4.12 -3.82
N ALA A 56 8.23 -4.26 -4.46
CA ALA A 56 7.38 -5.43 -4.28
C ALA A 56 8.08 -6.72 -4.71
N LEU A 57 8.80 -6.68 -5.82
CA LEU A 57 9.57 -7.83 -6.29
C LEU A 57 10.66 -8.21 -5.31
N ARG A 58 11.36 -7.22 -4.76
CA ARG A 58 12.43 -7.45 -3.79
C ARG A 58 11.90 -7.99 -2.47
N LEU A 59 10.80 -7.44 -1.97
CA LEU A 59 10.15 -7.93 -0.75
C LEU A 59 9.62 -9.34 -0.95
N GLY A 60 9.02 -9.60 -2.11
CA GLY A 60 8.51 -10.93 -2.43
C GLY A 60 9.61 -11.98 -2.41
N ARG A 61 10.77 -11.66 -2.96
CA ARG A 61 11.92 -12.56 -2.93
C ARG A 61 12.42 -12.79 -1.52
N PHE A 62 12.56 -11.70 -0.75
CA PHE A 62 13.10 -11.79 0.60
C PHE A 62 12.20 -12.63 1.52
N PHE A 63 10.90 -12.41 1.45
CA PHE A 63 9.94 -13.11 2.30
C PHE A 63 9.39 -14.39 1.66
N ALA A 64 9.85 -14.76 0.47
CA ALA A 64 9.39 -15.94 -0.28
C ALA A 64 7.87 -15.92 -0.47
N MET A 65 7.35 -14.82 -0.97
CA MET A 65 5.93 -14.62 -1.19
C MET A 65 5.68 -13.85 -2.48
N SER A 66 4.42 -13.82 -2.92
CA SER A 66 4.07 -13.12 -4.15
C SER A 66 4.28 -11.61 -4.03
N PRO A 67 4.93 -10.96 -5.00
CA PRO A 67 5.02 -9.52 -5.02
C PRO A 67 3.65 -8.85 -5.14
N GLN A 68 2.67 -9.55 -5.70
CA GLN A 68 1.33 -9.01 -5.85
C GLN A 68 0.68 -8.70 -4.51
N PHE A 69 1.05 -9.44 -3.46
CA PHE A 69 0.58 -9.15 -2.10
C PHE A 69 0.87 -7.69 -1.73
N TRP A 70 2.10 -7.23 -1.97
CA TRP A 70 2.52 -5.89 -1.62
C TRP A 70 1.85 -4.84 -2.50
N LEU A 71 1.71 -5.14 -3.79
CA LEU A 71 1.05 -4.22 -4.72
C LEU A 71 -0.45 -4.11 -4.43
N ASN A 72 -1.08 -5.21 -4.02
CA ASN A 72 -2.49 -5.17 -3.65
C ASN A 72 -2.72 -4.27 -2.42
N LEU A 73 -1.83 -4.35 -1.43
CA LEU A 73 -1.90 -3.48 -0.25
C LEU A 73 -1.74 -2.02 -0.66
N GLN A 74 -0.79 -1.73 -1.55
CA GLN A 74 -0.55 -0.37 -2.02
C GLN A 74 -1.75 0.17 -2.80
N THR A 75 -2.28 -0.63 -3.71
CA THR A 75 -3.42 -0.21 -4.51
C THR A 75 -4.65 0.06 -3.65
N ARG A 76 -4.91 -0.82 -2.70
CA ARG A 76 -6.03 -0.64 -1.77
C ARG A 76 -5.89 0.66 -0.98
N TYR A 77 -4.69 0.92 -0.46
CA TYR A 77 -4.42 2.15 0.28
C TYR A 77 -4.69 3.37 -0.58
N GLU A 78 -4.16 3.38 -1.81
CA GLU A 78 -4.33 4.52 -2.71
C GLU A 78 -5.79 4.75 -3.09
N LEU A 79 -6.54 3.67 -3.33
CA LEU A 79 -7.96 3.79 -3.64
C LEU A 79 -8.73 4.37 -2.45
N GLU A 80 -8.47 3.90 -1.25
CA GLU A 80 -9.17 4.39 -0.06
C GLU A 80 -8.84 5.85 0.22
N VAL A 81 -7.57 6.23 0.13
CA VAL A 81 -7.15 7.62 0.36
C VAL A 81 -7.77 8.55 -0.68
N THR A 82 -7.71 8.15 -1.95
CA THR A 82 -8.24 8.96 -3.03
C THR A 82 -9.76 9.10 -2.93
N GLU A 83 -10.44 8.02 -2.59
CA GLU A 83 -11.89 8.05 -2.40
C GLU A 83 -12.27 9.00 -1.27
N ASP A 84 -11.55 8.95 -0.15
CA ASP A 84 -11.79 9.87 0.96
C ASP A 84 -11.55 11.32 0.54
N ASN A 85 -10.51 11.58 -0.23
CA ASN A 85 -10.19 12.94 -0.68
C ASN A 85 -11.19 13.46 -1.71
N LEU A 86 -11.74 12.60 -2.54
CA LEU A 86 -12.73 13.00 -3.53
C LEU A 86 -14.12 13.24 -2.92
N GLU A 87 -14.39 12.63 -1.78
CA GLU A 87 -15.68 12.75 -1.08
C GLU A 87 -16.84 12.45 -2.03
N ASN A 88 -17.73 13.43 -2.24
CA ASN A 88 -18.91 13.27 -3.09
C ASN A 88 -18.65 13.64 -4.55
N ARG A 89 -17.44 14.03 -4.89
CA ARG A 89 -17.15 14.53 -6.22
C ARG A 89 -17.39 13.48 -7.32
N LEU A 90 -17.17 12.20 -6.99
CA LEU A 90 -17.41 11.15 -7.99
C LEU A 90 -18.88 11.08 -8.39
N ASP A 91 -19.78 11.25 -7.42
CA ASP A 91 -21.22 11.25 -7.72
C ASP A 91 -21.60 12.45 -8.60
N ASP A 92 -20.95 13.59 -8.37
CA ASP A 92 -21.24 14.81 -9.11
C ASP A 92 -20.57 14.86 -10.48
N GLU A 93 -19.35 14.34 -10.57
CA GLU A 93 -18.51 14.53 -11.76
C GLU A 93 -18.52 13.35 -12.72
N VAL A 94 -18.83 12.15 -12.23
CA VAL A 94 -18.79 10.96 -13.08
C VAL A 94 -20.22 10.46 -13.32
N HIS A 95 -20.62 10.48 -14.57
CA HIS A 95 -21.94 9.98 -14.96
C HIS A 95 -21.85 8.53 -15.40
N VAL A 96 -22.66 7.69 -14.77
CA VAL A 96 -22.68 6.27 -15.11
C VAL A 96 -23.20 6.10 -16.54
N LEU A 97 -22.48 5.33 -17.34
CA LEU A 97 -22.93 5.00 -18.69
C LEU A 97 -24.20 4.17 -18.59
N GLN A 98 -25.29 4.69 -19.18
CA GLN A 98 -26.52 3.93 -19.21
C GLN A 98 -26.47 2.92 -20.34
N ALA A 99 -26.72 1.65 -19.98
CA ALA A 99 -26.78 0.61 -20.99
C ALA A 99 -27.96 0.89 -21.89
N GLN A 100 -27.70 0.93 -23.20
CA GLN A 100 -28.79 1.08 -24.17
C GLN A 100 -29.43 -0.27 -24.37
N SER A 101 -30.76 -0.25 -24.35
CA SER A 101 -31.50 -1.45 -24.68
C SER A 101 -31.25 -1.77 -26.14
N ALA A 102 -30.82 -3.00 -26.39
CA ALA A 102 -30.63 -3.44 -27.77
C ALA A 102 -31.97 -3.54 -28.48
#